data_2b3bb559e307096f8c0faed6a1de16db
#
_entry.id   2b3bb559e307096f8c0faed6a1de16db
#
_cell.length_a   1.000
_cell.length_b   1.000
_cell.length_c   1.000
_cell.angle_alpha   90.00
_cell.angle_beta   90.00
_cell.angle_gamma   90.00
#
_symmetry.space_group_name_H-M   'P 1'
#
loop_
_entity.id
_entity.type
_entity.pdbx_description
1 polymer ?
#
loop_
_entity_poly.entity_id
_entity_poly.type
_entity_poly.pdbx_seq_one_letter_code
_entity_poly.pdbx_strand_id
1 'polypeptide(L)'
;MSDAPETTPAPAKAPDAHPLDGLTGGAFSAATSGERAARIREWLATQPAQEQLQEVFKELSGRDKGAARAVRERLDEIRRAKNQESIASEWAEKAQTLLTATKLNIADALAWQRDAAKAGAPLSREPLSLLKVQLADRVKVIEDLQHRVQVQREAAVLLAQRIEVLSTKSWRDAQAAQEVLRADVQHWQEQAQALSGDASWASVEARFPPLLDASRAQLLVVWDAFQSAVALAVTAAEDPQAALPPVPVWADELRVARGVPAEAAAAAERPARPSRPKTDPEVVAKAAQVVGEALAKLEQETAEGHGKASAGA
;
A
#
# COMPACT_ATOMS: atom_id res chain seq x y z
N MET A 1 72.54 -64.20 -41.75
CA MET A 1 72.43 -63.03 -40.82
C MET A 1 71.05 -62.50 -40.98
N SER A 2 70.09 -63.00 -40.19
CA SER A 2 68.70 -62.58 -40.25
C SER A 2 68.40 -61.74 -38.98
N ASP A 3 68.20 -60.46 -39.23
CA ASP A 3 67.67 -59.56 -38.20
C ASP A 3 66.14 -59.67 -38.20
N ALA A 4 65.67 -60.26 -37.14
CA ALA A 4 64.21 -60.24 -36.85
C ALA A 4 63.82 -58.91 -36.19
N PRO A 5 62.84 -58.17 -36.66
CA PRO A 5 62.42 -57.00 -35.97
C PRO A 5 61.78 -57.39 -34.64
N GLU A 6 62.27 -56.88 -33.55
CA GLU A 6 61.61 -56.91 -32.23
C GLU A 6 60.27 -56.15 -32.33
N THR A 7 59.22 -56.92 -32.34
CA THR A 7 57.90 -56.36 -32.11
C THR A 7 57.80 -55.97 -30.64
N THR A 8 57.91 -54.68 -30.40
CA THR A 8 57.52 -54.10 -29.13
C THR A 8 56.02 -54.41 -28.93
N PRO A 9 55.60 -55.07 -27.85
CA PRO A 9 54.21 -55.29 -27.60
C PRO A 9 53.54 -53.93 -27.44
N ALA A 10 52.47 -53.74 -28.18
CA ALA A 10 51.62 -52.58 -27.99
C ALA A 10 51.25 -52.48 -26.52
N PRO A 11 51.31 -51.24 -25.93
CA PRO A 11 50.96 -51.10 -24.55
C PRO A 11 49.55 -51.70 -24.37
N ALA A 12 49.50 -52.72 -23.50
CA ALA A 12 48.21 -53.34 -23.17
C ALA A 12 47.24 -52.22 -22.75
N LYS A 13 46.18 -52.04 -23.52
CA LYS A 13 45.07 -51.28 -23.02
C LYS A 13 44.80 -51.77 -21.61
N ALA A 14 44.96 -50.91 -20.59
CA ALA A 14 44.57 -51.27 -19.28
C ALA A 14 43.14 -51.79 -19.33
N PRO A 15 42.90 -53.10 -19.11
CA PRO A 15 41.60 -53.73 -19.47
C PRO A 15 40.47 -53.30 -18.57
N ASP A 16 40.70 -52.42 -17.57
CA ASP A 16 39.75 -52.05 -16.54
C ASP A 16 39.57 -50.53 -16.39
N ALA A 17 39.95 -49.71 -17.38
CA ALA A 17 39.67 -48.28 -17.32
C ALA A 17 38.16 -48.05 -17.50
N HIS A 18 37.49 -47.67 -16.42
CA HIS A 18 36.09 -47.33 -16.47
C HIS A 18 35.90 -46.08 -17.34
N PRO A 19 34.81 -46.02 -18.18
CA PRO A 19 34.57 -44.86 -19.02
C PRO A 19 34.46 -43.53 -18.29
N LEU A 20 34.08 -43.56 -16.99
CA LEU A 20 33.97 -42.36 -16.16
C LEU A 20 35.24 -41.99 -15.44
N ASP A 21 36.34 -42.75 -15.53
CA ASP A 21 37.63 -42.43 -14.89
C ASP A 21 38.22 -41.11 -15.39
N GLY A 22 38.09 -40.84 -16.69
CA GLY A 22 38.55 -39.59 -17.29
C GLY A 22 37.79 -38.37 -16.76
N LEU A 23 36.53 -38.55 -16.44
CA LEU A 23 35.68 -37.49 -15.87
C LEU A 23 35.94 -37.26 -14.41
N THR A 24 36.11 -38.32 -13.62
CA THR A 24 36.17 -38.29 -12.14
C THR A 24 37.59 -38.26 -11.60
N GLY A 25 38.60 -38.13 -12.43
CA GLY A 25 40.00 -38.16 -12.01
C GLY A 25 40.48 -39.53 -11.52
N GLY A 26 39.90 -40.60 -12.05
CA GLY A 26 40.28 -41.97 -11.72
C GLY A 26 39.61 -42.55 -10.48
N ALA A 27 38.47 -42.06 -10.07
CA ALA A 27 37.73 -42.53 -8.89
C ALA A 27 37.35 -44.00 -9.00
N PHE A 28 37.02 -44.50 -10.17
CA PHE A 28 36.64 -45.90 -10.39
C PHE A 28 37.84 -46.86 -10.43
N SER A 29 39.05 -46.32 -10.63
CA SER A 29 40.30 -47.10 -10.60
C SER A 29 41.01 -47.04 -9.23
N ALA A 30 40.42 -46.38 -8.24
CA ALA A 30 40.98 -46.27 -6.91
C ALA A 30 41.10 -47.62 -6.24
N ALA A 31 42.26 -47.87 -5.57
CA ALA A 31 42.51 -49.13 -4.92
C ALA A 31 41.71 -49.33 -3.63
N THR A 32 41.34 -48.22 -2.97
CA THR A 32 40.62 -48.26 -1.68
C THR A 32 39.38 -47.38 -1.73
N SER A 33 38.38 -47.65 -0.89
CA SER A 33 37.19 -46.84 -0.73
C SER A 33 37.51 -45.42 -0.27
N GLY A 34 38.55 -45.26 0.58
CA GLY A 34 39.03 -43.94 1.03
C GLY A 34 39.64 -43.11 -0.09
N GLU A 35 40.40 -43.65 -0.97
CA GLU A 35 40.92 -42.97 -2.17
C GLU A 35 39.81 -42.62 -3.13
N ARG A 36 38.85 -43.50 -3.31
CA ARG A 36 37.70 -43.24 -4.16
C ARG A 36 36.87 -42.07 -3.63
N ALA A 37 36.60 -42.04 -2.36
CA ALA A 37 35.92 -40.94 -1.70
C ALA A 37 36.66 -39.63 -1.84
N ALA A 38 37.99 -39.62 -1.70
CA ALA A 38 38.81 -38.44 -1.88
C ALA A 38 38.78 -37.91 -3.32
N ARG A 39 38.90 -38.80 -4.31
CA ARG A 39 38.82 -38.42 -5.74
C ARG A 39 37.44 -37.90 -6.13
N ILE A 40 36.37 -38.50 -5.59
CA ILE A 40 35.00 -38.01 -5.79
C ILE A 40 34.82 -36.64 -5.18
N ARG A 41 35.34 -36.34 -3.98
CA ARG A 41 35.28 -35.02 -3.37
C ARG A 41 36.04 -33.96 -4.20
N GLU A 42 37.20 -34.29 -4.72
CA GLU A 42 37.94 -33.40 -5.62
C GLU A 42 37.18 -33.14 -6.91
N TRP A 43 36.55 -34.16 -7.48
CA TRP A 43 35.67 -34.01 -8.66
C TRP A 43 34.46 -33.15 -8.37
N LEU A 44 33.78 -33.36 -7.23
CA LEU A 44 32.62 -32.54 -6.83
C LEU A 44 33.00 -31.07 -6.65
N ALA A 45 34.23 -30.78 -6.20
CA ALA A 45 34.72 -29.41 -6.09
C ALA A 45 34.81 -28.69 -7.46
N THR A 46 34.89 -29.41 -8.56
CA THR A 46 34.87 -28.84 -9.91
C THR A 46 33.48 -28.45 -10.40
N GLN A 47 32.46 -28.65 -9.61
CA GLN A 47 31.06 -28.36 -9.91
C GLN A 47 30.55 -29.04 -11.21
N PRO A 48 30.56 -30.39 -11.28
CA PRO A 48 30.13 -31.11 -12.46
C PRO A 48 28.65 -30.90 -12.79
N ALA A 49 28.28 -31.07 -14.05
CA ALA A 49 26.91 -30.98 -14.51
C ALA A 49 25.99 -32.07 -13.89
N GLN A 50 24.73 -31.80 -13.75
CA GLN A 50 23.77 -32.72 -13.17
C GLN A 50 23.73 -34.06 -13.87
N GLU A 51 23.81 -34.10 -15.20
CA GLU A 51 23.82 -35.34 -16.00
C GLU A 51 25.05 -36.20 -15.67
N GLN A 52 26.22 -35.57 -15.52
CA GLN A 52 27.45 -36.26 -15.13
C GLN A 52 27.34 -36.84 -13.70
N LEU A 53 26.73 -36.09 -12.78
CA LEU A 53 26.46 -36.55 -11.42
C LEU A 53 25.54 -37.77 -11.40
N GLN A 54 24.50 -37.76 -12.24
CA GLN A 54 23.57 -38.87 -12.34
C GLN A 54 24.23 -40.14 -12.90
N GLU A 55 25.07 -40.02 -13.92
CA GLU A 55 25.81 -41.14 -14.47
C GLU A 55 26.78 -41.74 -13.46
N VAL A 56 27.58 -40.88 -12.78
CA VAL A 56 28.54 -41.32 -11.75
C VAL A 56 27.81 -41.95 -10.55
N PHE A 57 26.68 -41.38 -10.13
CA PHE A 57 25.85 -41.95 -9.05
C PHE A 57 25.33 -43.34 -9.41
N LYS A 58 24.86 -43.52 -10.62
CA LYS A 58 24.31 -44.79 -11.09
C LYS A 58 25.40 -45.89 -11.04
N GLU A 59 26.61 -45.59 -11.50
CA GLU A 59 27.72 -46.53 -11.50
C GLU A 59 28.29 -46.77 -10.06
N LEU A 60 28.38 -45.72 -9.24
CA LEU A 60 28.87 -45.86 -7.85
C LEU A 60 27.91 -46.58 -6.94
N SER A 61 26.62 -46.43 -7.14
CA SER A 61 25.60 -47.06 -6.27
C SER A 61 25.68 -48.58 -6.24
N GLY A 62 26.18 -49.21 -7.32
CA GLY A 62 26.44 -50.61 -7.42
C GLY A 62 27.79 -51.07 -6.88
N ARG A 63 28.76 -50.14 -6.65
CA ARG A 63 30.16 -50.47 -6.32
C ARG A 63 30.57 -49.97 -4.93
N ASP A 64 30.23 -48.71 -4.60
CA ASP A 64 30.65 -48.08 -3.36
C ASP A 64 29.53 -47.14 -2.87
N LYS A 65 28.73 -47.61 -1.94
CA LYS A 65 27.59 -46.83 -1.38
C LYS A 65 28.06 -45.59 -0.62
N GLY A 66 29.24 -45.60 0.00
CA GLY A 66 29.76 -44.46 0.72
C GLY A 66 30.19 -43.32 -0.21
N ALA A 67 30.85 -43.61 -1.32
CA ALA A 67 31.19 -42.64 -2.33
C ALA A 67 29.95 -42.15 -3.09
N ALA A 68 29.02 -43.06 -3.38
CA ALA A 68 27.75 -42.72 -4.00
C ALA A 68 26.92 -41.75 -3.15
N ARG A 69 27.00 -41.85 -1.84
CA ARG A 69 26.28 -40.97 -0.89
C ARG A 69 26.70 -39.50 -1.08
N ALA A 70 28.00 -39.24 -1.24
CA ALA A 70 28.47 -37.87 -1.50
C ALA A 70 27.91 -37.28 -2.80
N VAL A 71 27.86 -38.07 -3.86
CA VAL A 71 27.24 -37.67 -5.13
C VAL A 71 25.76 -37.44 -4.99
N ARG A 72 25.05 -38.30 -4.24
CA ARG A 72 23.65 -38.18 -3.94
C ARG A 72 23.33 -36.90 -3.17
N GLU A 73 24.15 -36.56 -2.18
CA GLU A 73 24.00 -35.32 -1.42
C GLU A 73 24.14 -34.08 -2.33
N ARG A 74 25.08 -34.11 -3.27
CA ARG A 74 25.24 -33.06 -4.28
C ARG A 74 24.02 -32.99 -5.21
N LEU A 75 23.50 -34.10 -5.65
CA LEU A 75 22.27 -34.17 -6.47
C LEU A 75 21.07 -33.62 -5.70
N ASP A 76 20.95 -33.95 -4.42
CA ASP A 76 19.91 -33.44 -3.55
C ASP A 76 20.01 -31.93 -3.33
N GLU A 77 21.24 -31.41 -3.18
CA GLU A 77 21.50 -29.96 -3.10
C GLU A 77 21.08 -29.24 -4.39
N ILE A 78 21.44 -29.79 -5.54
CA ILE A 78 21.05 -29.23 -6.85
C ILE A 78 19.54 -29.25 -7.02
N ARG A 79 18.88 -30.32 -6.63
CA ARG A 79 17.42 -30.44 -6.68
C ARG A 79 16.76 -29.41 -5.77
N ARG A 80 17.25 -29.25 -4.55
CA ARG A 80 16.76 -28.23 -3.62
C ARG A 80 16.96 -26.83 -4.16
N ALA A 81 18.15 -26.56 -4.70
CA ALA A 81 18.45 -25.25 -5.31
C ALA A 81 17.53 -24.94 -6.50
N LYS A 82 17.29 -25.90 -7.39
CA LYS A 82 16.36 -25.76 -8.51
C LYS A 82 14.92 -25.58 -8.04
N ASN A 83 14.50 -26.32 -7.02
CA ASN A 83 13.19 -26.17 -6.41
C ASN A 83 13.01 -24.80 -5.78
N GLN A 84 14.02 -24.32 -5.04
CA GLN A 84 14.03 -22.96 -4.47
C GLN A 84 13.99 -21.89 -5.57
N GLU A 85 14.75 -22.05 -6.63
CA GLU A 85 14.73 -21.15 -7.79
C GLU A 85 13.36 -21.13 -8.48
N SER A 86 12.73 -22.30 -8.65
CA SER A 86 11.38 -22.42 -9.20
C SER A 86 10.34 -21.73 -8.33
N ILE A 87 10.39 -21.94 -7.02
CA ILE A 87 9.52 -21.28 -6.06
C ILE A 87 9.74 -19.78 -6.08
N ALA A 88 10.99 -19.33 -6.07
CA ALA A 88 11.33 -17.92 -6.16
C ALA A 88 10.79 -17.27 -7.44
N SER A 89 10.93 -17.94 -8.57
CA SER A 89 10.41 -17.47 -9.86
C SER A 89 8.88 -17.38 -9.86
N GLU A 90 8.19 -18.37 -9.34
CA GLU A 90 6.73 -18.39 -9.22
C GLU A 90 6.21 -17.21 -8.39
N TRP A 91 6.79 -17.00 -7.21
CA TRP A 91 6.36 -15.93 -6.32
C TRP A 91 6.82 -14.55 -6.80
N ALA A 92 7.94 -14.46 -7.50
CA ALA A 92 8.35 -13.22 -8.18
C ALA A 92 7.34 -12.83 -9.26
N GLU A 93 6.88 -13.77 -10.05
CA GLU A 93 5.86 -13.54 -11.09
C GLU A 93 4.53 -13.06 -10.48
N LYS A 94 4.10 -13.68 -9.39
CA LYS A 94 2.90 -13.23 -8.64
C LYS A 94 3.04 -11.82 -8.10
N ALA A 95 4.20 -11.47 -7.55
CA ALA A 95 4.49 -10.11 -7.09
C ALA A 95 4.49 -9.10 -8.23
N GLN A 96 5.10 -9.43 -9.38
CA GLN A 96 5.09 -8.58 -10.57
C GLN A 96 3.68 -8.34 -11.08
N THR A 97 2.83 -9.36 -11.07
CA THR A 97 1.41 -9.24 -11.43
C THR A 97 0.69 -8.25 -10.53
N LEU A 98 0.92 -8.30 -9.22
CA LEU A 98 0.36 -7.34 -8.27
C LEU A 98 0.88 -5.92 -8.50
N LEU A 99 2.19 -5.76 -8.73
CA LEU A 99 2.82 -4.45 -8.93
C LEU A 99 2.43 -3.79 -10.25
N THR A 100 2.16 -4.56 -11.29
CA THR A 100 1.78 -4.05 -12.61
C THR A 100 0.27 -3.91 -12.78
N ALA A 101 -0.52 -4.41 -11.86
CA ALA A 101 -1.97 -4.25 -11.87
C ALA A 101 -2.34 -2.77 -11.74
N THR A 102 -3.35 -2.34 -12.47
CA THR A 102 -3.89 -0.97 -12.38
C THR A 102 -4.43 -0.67 -10.99
N LYS A 103 -5.02 -1.67 -10.35
CA LYS A 103 -5.54 -1.61 -8.98
C LYS A 103 -4.84 -2.65 -8.12
N LEU A 104 -4.08 -2.20 -7.14
CA LEU A 104 -3.48 -3.05 -6.13
C LEU A 104 -4.38 -3.12 -4.89
N ASN A 105 -4.82 -4.33 -4.56
CA ASN A 105 -5.52 -4.58 -3.30
C ASN A 105 -4.50 -4.78 -2.18
N ILE A 106 -4.59 -4.00 -1.10
CA ILE A 106 -3.70 -4.09 0.06
C ILE A 106 -3.72 -5.50 0.66
N ALA A 107 -4.92 -6.10 0.79
CA ALA A 107 -5.06 -7.44 1.34
C ALA A 107 -4.33 -8.49 0.50
N ASP A 108 -4.35 -8.37 -0.83
CA ASP A 108 -3.64 -9.27 -1.74
C ASP A 108 -2.12 -9.13 -1.61
N ALA A 109 -1.62 -7.90 -1.44
CA ALA A 109 -0.20 -7.64 -1.22
C ALA A 109 0.30 -8.22 0.10
N LEU A 110 -0.46 -8.08 1.17
CA LEU A 110 -0.15 -8.67 2.47
C LEU A 110 -0.24 -10.20 2.44
N ALA A 111 -1.25 -10.75 1.75
CA ALA A 111 -1.42 -12.19 1.56
C ALA A 111 -0.26 -12.79 0.76
N TRP A 112 0.26 -12.09 -0.22
CA TRP A 112 1.41 -12.55 -1.00
C TRP A 112 2.62 -12.83 -0.10
N GLN A 113 2.98 -11.93 0.80
CA GLN A 113 4.11 -12.11 1.70
C GLN A 113 3.90 -13.29 2.64
N ARG A 114 2.71 -13.41 3.23
CA ARG A 114 2.35 -14.50 4.12
C ARG A 114 2.39 -15.85 3.40
N ASP A 115 1.77 -15.94 2.23
CA ASP A 115 1.66 -17.17 1.48
C ASP A 115 3.00 -17.59 0.85
N ALA A 116 3.81 -16.63 0.42
CA ALA A 116 5.18 -16.88 -0.04
C ALA A 116 6.05 -17.47 1.08
N ALA A 117 5.94 -16.94 2.29
CA ALA A 117 6.64 -17.48 3.47
C ALA A 117 6.19 -18.90 3.79
N LYS A 118 4.89 -19.18 3.73
CA LYS A 118 4.34 -20.53 3.94
C LYS A 118 4.81 -21.52 2.87
N ALA A 119 4.97 -21.08 1.64
CA ALA A 119 5.48 -21.92 0.56
C ALA A 119 6.99 -22.17 0.62
N GLY A 120 7.68 -21.55 1.57
CA GLY A 120 9.14 -21.65 1.71
C GLY A 120 9.93 -20.83 0.70
N ALA A 121 9.32 -19.80 0.13
CA ALA A 121 10.00 -18.89 -0.78
C ALA A 121 11.13 -18.13 -0.09
N PRO A 122 12.29 -17.91 -0.74
CA PRO A 122 13.45 -17.24 -0.13
C PRO A 122 13.24 -15.70 -0.13
N LEU A 123 12.40 -15.20 0.79
CA LEU A 123 12.05 -13.77 0.89
C LEU A 123 13.22 -12.87 1.28
N SER A 124 14.29 -13.41 1.86
CA SER A 124 15.50 -12.69 2.23
C SER A 124 16.50 -12.49 1.07
N ARG A 125 16.26 -13.15 -0.05
CA ARG A 125 17.11 -13.12 -1.25
C ARG A 125 16.44 -12.39 -2.38
N GLU A 126 17.26 -11.76 -3.24
CA GLU A 126 16.76 -11.23 -4.50
C GLU A 126 16.32 -12.38 -5.44
N PRO A 127 15.28 -12.17 -6.27
CA PRO A 127 14.51 -10.93 -6.47
C PRO A 127 13.38 -10.70 -5.46
N LEU A 128 13.05 -11.66 -4.61
CA LEU A 128 11.89 -11.59 -3.71
C LEU A 128 12.03 -10.52 -2.62
N SER A 129 13.25 -10.31 -2.10
CA SER A 129 13.50 -9.26 -1.11
C SER A 129 13.19 -7.86 -1.66
N LEU A 130 13.58 -7.59 -2.90
CA LEU A 130 13.28 -6.34 -3.58
C LEU A 130 11.77 -6.18 -3.86
N LEU A 131 11.14 -7.23 -4.36
CA LEU A 131 9.70 -7.23 -4.65
C LEU A 131 8.86 -7.04 -3.39
N LYS A 132 9.28 -7.64 -2.27
CA LYS A 132 8.67 -7.42 -0.95
C LYS A 132 8.69 -5.95 -0.55
N VAL A 133 9.83 -5.28 -0.70
CA VAL A 133 9.97 -3.85 -0.42
C VAL A 133 9.10 -3.02 -1.35
N GLN A 134 9.09 -3.31 -2.64
CA GLN A 134 8.26 -2.61 -3.63
C GLN A 134 6.76 -2.74 -3.33
N LEU A 135 6.30 -3.93 -2.94
CA LEU A 135 4.91 -4.14 -2.52
C LEU A 135 4.59 -3.37 -1.24
N ALA A 136 5.47 -3.40 -0.25
CA ALA A 136 5.30 -2.65 1.00
C ALA A 136 5.23 -1.13 0.74
N ASP A 137 6.07 -0.61 -0.15
CA ASP A 137 6.06 0.81 -0.53
C ASP A 137 4.76 1.20 -1.22
N ARG A 138 4.25 0.35 -2.12
CA ARG A 138 2.96 0.57 -2.78
C ARG A 138 1.79 0.55 -1.80
N VAL A 139 1.79 -0.38 -0.85
CA VAL A 139 0.78 -0.45 0.22
C VAL A 139 0.81 0.83 1.07
N LYS A 140 2.00 1.30 1.43
CA LYS A 140 2.18 2.52 2.21
C LYS A 140 1.64 3.75 1.48
N VAL A 141 1.89 3.87 0.18
CA VAL A 141 1.36 4.97 -0.65
C VAL A 141 -0.17 4.95 -0.65
N ILE A 142 -0.79 3.77 -0.80
CA ILE A 142 -2.25 3.64 -0.79
C ILE A 142 -2.82 4.01 0.58
N GLU A 143 -2.24 3.50 1.66
CA GLU A 143 -2.67 3.83 3.04
C GLU A 143 -2.52 5.32 3.34
N ASP A 144 -1.45 5.95 2.86
CA ASP A 144 -1.23 7.39 2.99
C ASP A 144 -2.31 8.19 2.27
N LEU A 145 -2.68 7.81 1.04
CA LEU A 145 -3.79 8.43 0.31
C LEU A 145 -5.11 8.29 1.07
N GLN A 146 -5.40 7.13 1.62
CA GLN A 146 -6.61 6.89 2.41
C GLN A 146 -6.64 7.76 3.67
N HIS A 147 -5.52 7.88 4.35
CA HIS A 147 -5.38 8.79 5.50
C HIS A 147 -5.61 10.25 5.08
N ARG A 148 -5.04 10.68 3.98
CA ARG A 148 -5.22 12.05 3.45
C ARG A 148 -6.66 12.34 3.06
N VAL A 149 -7.44 11.36 2.62
CA VAL A 149 -8.89 11.52 2.43
C VAL A 149 -9.59 11.86 3.75
N GLN A 150 -9.24 11.18 4.84
CA GLN A 150 -9.79 11.49 6.16
C GLN A 150 -9.42 12.90 6.62
N VAL A 151 -8.18 13.32 6.43
CA VAL A 151 -7.72 14.68 6.73
C VAL A 151 -8.51 15.71 5.92
N GLN A 152 -8.76 15.46 4.63
CA GLN A 152 -9.57 16.34 3.77
C GLN A 152 -11.02 16.41 4.22
N ARG A 153 -11.61 15.31 4.69
CA ARG A 153 -12.96 15.33 5.26
C ARG A 153 -13.06 16.21 6.50
N GLU A 154 -12.13 16.06 7.42
CA GLU A 154 -12.07 16.86 8.64
C GLU A 154 -11.86 18.34 8.30
N ALA A 155 -10.96 18.64 7.37
CA ALA A 155 -10.72 20.00 6.90
C ALA A 155 -11.97 20.61 6.28
N ALA A 156 -12.75 19.85 5.50
CA ALA A 156 -14.01 20.32 4.90
C ALA A 156 -15.04 20.63 5.98
N VAL A 157 -15.17 19.78 7.00
CA VAL A 157 -16.10 20.03 8.12
C VAL A 157 -15.71 21.29 8.89
N LEU A 158 -14.44 21.47 9.22
CA LEU A 158 -13.95 22.66 9.91
C LEU A 158 -14.14 23.94 9.09
N LEU A 159 -13.91 23.87 7.80
CA LEU A 159 -14.09 24.99 6.89
C LEU A 159 -15.57 25.36 6.76
N ALA A 160 -16.45 24.38 6.63
CA ALA A 160 -17.91 24.59 6.64
C ALA A 160 -18.38 25.23 7.94
N GLN A 161 -17.86 24.79 9.08
CA GLN A 161 -18.17 25.39 10.40
C GLN A 161 -17.71 26.85 10.49
N ARG A 162 -16.52 27.17 9.98
CA ARG A 162 -16.02 28.56 9.90
C ARG A 162 -16.94 29.44 9.07
N ILE A 163 -17.47 28.93 7.97
CA ILE A 163 -18.43 29.63 7.14
C ILE A 163 -19.75 29.83 7.88
N GLU A 164 -20.30 28.79 8.48
CA GLU A 164 -21.56 28.85 9.22
C GLU A 164 -21.53 29.83 10.39
N VAL A 165 -20.42 29.92 11.11
CA VAL A 165 -20.23 30.87 12.21
C VAL A 165 -20.39 32.32 11.75
N LEU A 166 -20.06 32.64 10.51
CA LEU A 166 -20.22 34.00 9.95
C LEU A 166 -21.67 34.43 9.87
N SER A 167 -22.65 33.52 9.91
CA SER A 167 -24.07 33.86 10.01
C SER A 167 -24.44 34.58 11.33
N THR A 168 -23.58 34.48 12.33
CA THR A 168 -23.75 35.15 13.65
C THR A 168 -22.93 36.45 13.75
N LYS A 169 -22.18 36.81 12.73
CA LYS A 169 -21.35 38.02 12.67
C LYS A 169 -22.04 39.12 11.89
N SER A 170 -21.45 40.30 11.89
CA SER A 170 -21.93 41.40 11.05
C SER A 170 -21.70 41.07 9.57
N TRP A 171 -22.52 41.65 8.70
CA TRP A 171 -22.31 41.48 7.25
C TRP A 171 -20.96 42.03 6.76
N ARG A 172 -20.42 43.03 7.44
CA ARG A 172 -19.08 43.57 7.14
C ARG A 172 -18.01 42.55 7.47
N ASP A 173 -18.11 41.87 8.60
CA ASP A 173 -17.20 40.79 8.98
C ASP A 173 -17.31 39.61 8.00
N ALA A 174 -18.52 39.27 7.59
CA ALA A 174 -18.76 38.23 6.60
C ALA A 174 -18.15 38.59 5.24
N GLN A 175 -18.33 39.84 4.78
CA GLN A 175 -17.74 40.33 3.54
C GLN A 175 -16.20 40.37 3.61
N ALA A 176 -15.63 40.81 4.72
CA ALA A 176 -14.19 40.84 4.94
C ALA A 176 -13.59 39.45 4.95
N ALA A 177 -14.30 38.44 5.51
CA ALA A 177 -13.85 37.06 5.54
C ALA A 177 -14.00 36.34 4.19
N GLN A 178 -14.82 36.83 3.28
CA GLN A 178 -15.17 36.16 2.02
C GLN A 178 -13.95 35.82 1.17
N GLU A 179 -12.98 36.73 1.03
CA GLU A 179 -11.80 36.50 0.20
C GLU A 179 -10.87 35.45 0.81
N VAL A 180 -10.66 35.45 2.13
CA VAL A 180 -9.86 34.44 2.82
C VAL A 180 -10.52 33.07 2.70
N LEU A 181 -11.83 33.00 2.91
CA LEU A 181 -12.59 31.75 2.77
C LEU A 181 -12.60 31.24 1.34
N ARG A 182 -12.69 32.13 0.35
CA ARG A 182 -12.60 31.75 -1.06
C ARG A 182 -11.27 31.08 -1.35
N ALA A 183 -10.17 31.65 -0.88
CA ALA A 183 -8.86 31.07 -1.03
C ALA A 183 -8.74 29.71 -0.33
N ASP A 184 -9.30 29.59 0.90
CA ASP A 184 -9.27 28.36 1.66
C ASP A 184 -10.13 27.25 1.02
N VAL A 185 -11.30 27.59 0.49
CA VAL A 185 -12.15 26.65 -0.27
C VAL A 185 -11.45 26.20 -1.56
N GLN A 186 -10.85 27.12 -2.27
CA GLN A 186 -10.10 26.81 -3.49
C GLN A 186 -8.91 25.90 -3.17
N HIS A 187 -8.17 26.17 -2.11
CA HIS A 187 -7.07 25.33 -1.67
C HIS A 187 -7.55 23.92 -1.32
N TRP A 188 -8.68 23.80 -0.60
CA TRP A 188 -9.28 22.52 -0.31
C TRP A 188 -9.62 21.74 -1.58
N GLN A 189 -10.22 22.39 -2.57
CA GLN A 189 -10.55 21.75 -3.85
C GLN A 189 -9.31 21.29 -4.62
N GLU A 190 -8.24 22.08 -4.61
CA GLU A 190 -6.97 21.71 -5.23
C GLU A 190 -6.35 20.50 -4.56
N GLN A 191 -6.39 20.44 -3.23
CA GLN A 191 -5.91 19.28 -2.46
C GLN A 191 -6.75 18.03 -2.76
N ALA A 192 -8.06 18.14 -2.83
CA ALA A 192 -8.95 17.04 -3.19
C ALA A 192 -8.69 16.55 -4.62
N GLN A 193 -8.49 17.47 -5.56
CA GLN A 193 -8.14 17.13 -6.93
C GLN A 193 -6.79 16.44 -7.04
N ALA A 194 -5.80 16.87 -6.27
CA ALA A 194 -4.49 16.23 -6.21
C ALA A 194 -4.58 14.79 -5.71
N LEU A 195 -5.44 14.52 -4.73
CA LEU A 195 -5.69 13.16 -4.24
C LEU A 195 -6.32 12.27 -5.32
N SER A 196 -7.40 12.73 -5.94
CA SER A 196 -8.10 11.96 -6.98
C SER A 196 -7.29 11.82 -8.28
N GLY A 197 -6.34 12.69 -8.51
CA GLY A 197 -5.41 12.66 -9.64
C GLY A 197 -4.14 11.84 -9.41
N ASP A 198 -3.92 11.32 -8.20
CA ASP A 198 -2.75 10.50 -7.91
C ASP A 198 -2.81 9.16 -8.68
N ALA A 199 -1.64 8.71 -9.14
CA ALA A 199 -1.53 7.46 -9.90
C ALA A 199 -2.03 6.23 -9.13
N SER A 200 -1.95 6.26 -7.80
CA SER A 200 -2.40 5.18 -6.93
C SER A 200 -3.85 5.31 -6.47
N TRP A 201 -4.58 6.34 -6.92
CA TRP A 201 -5.96 6.57 -6.54
C TRP A 201 -6.89 5.40 -6.86
N ALA A 202 -6.66 4.73 -7.99
CA ALA A 202 -7.42 3.55 -8.39
C ALA A 202 -7.31 2.39 -7.38
N SER A 203 -6.26 2.38 -6.56
CA SER A 203 -5.97 1.31 -5.60
C SER A 203 -6.54 1.56 -4.19
N VAL A 204 -7.05 2.76 -3.89
CA VAL A 204 -7.70 3.02 -2.60
C VAL A 204 -8.97 2.18 -2.45
N GLU A 205 -9.33 1.84 -1.22
CA GLU A 205 -10.58 1.12 -0.96
C GLU A 205 -11.79 1.89 -1.52
N ALA A 206 -12.77 1.16 -2.02
CA ALA A 206 -13.93 1.72 -2.74
C ALA A 206 -14.74 2.74 -1.94
N ARG A 207 -14.65 2.72 -0.61
CA ARG A 207 -15.34 3.66 0.28
C ARG A 207 -14.76 5.07 0.26
N PHE A 208 -13.47 5.25 -0.10
CA PHE A 208 -12.79 6.54 0.01
C PHE A 208 -13.16 7.55 -1.08
N PRO A 209 -13.24 7.20 -2.36
CA PRO A 209 -13.67 8.16 -3.38
C PRO A 209 -15.05 8.77 -3.12
N PRO A 210 -16.10 8.01 -2.77
CA PRO A 210 -17.38 8.59 -2.41
C PRO A 210 -17.35 9.50 -1.18
N LEU A 211 -16.50 9.20 -0.19
CA LEU A 211 -16.32 10.04 0.99
C LEU A 211 -15.73 11.41 0.64
N LEU A 212 -14.73 11.43 -0.24
CA LEU A 212 -14.14 12.68 -0.73
C LEU A 212 -15.16 13.49 -1.53
N ASP A 213 -15.92 12.87 -2.43
CA ASP A 213 -16.95 13.51 -3.24
C ASP A 213 -18.07 14.09 -2.37
N ALA A 214 -18.52 13.34 -1.35
CA ALA A 214 -19.54 13.80 -0.41
C ALA A 214 -19.04 15.01 0.40
N SER A 215 -17.79 15.01 0.84
CA SER A 215 -17.18 16.12 1.56
C SER A 215 -17.10 17.38 0.69
N ARG A 216 -16.73 17.23 -0.58
CA ARG A 216 -16.72 18.32 -1.55
C ARG A 216 -18.12 18.89 -1.74
N ALA A 217 -19.12 18.05 -1.96
CA ALA A 217 -20.49 18.46 -2.18
C ALA A 217 -21.06 19.23 -0.97
N GLN A 218 -20.83 18.74 0.24
CA GLN A 218 -21.27 19.42 1.47
C GLN A 218 -20.60 20.77 1.66
N LEU A 219 -19.28 20.84 1.46
CA LEU A 219 -18.54 22.10 1.57
C LEU A 219 -19.03 23.12 0.55
N LEU A 220 -19.26 22.72 -0.69
CA LEU A 220 -19.72 23.61 -1.75
C LEU A 220 -21.14 24.09 -1.54
N VAL A 221 -22.02 23.25 -0.99
CA VAL A 221 -23.39 23.68 -0.62
C VAL A 221 -23.34 24.80 0.41
N VAL A 222 -22.51 24.69 1.44
CA VAL A 222 -22.36 25.72 2.48
C VAL A 222 -21.70 26.97 1.91
N TRP A 223 -20.65 26.80 1.12
CA TRP A 223 -19.94 27.89 0.48
C TRP A 223 -20.82 28.69 -0.49
N ASP A 224 -21.56 28.03 -1.38
CA ASP A 224 -22.44 28.65 -2.34
C ASP A 224 -23.60 29.38 -1.64
N ALA A 225 -24.17 28.80 -0.60
CA ALA A 225 -25.19 29.44 0.23
C ALA A 225 -24.66 30.73 0.88
N PHE A 226 -23.44 30.67 1.42
CA PHE A 226 -22.77 31.84 2.02
C PHE A 226 -22.52 32.94 0.98
N GLN A 227 -21.94 32.58 -0.17
CA GLN A 227 -21.70 33.56 -1.26
C GLN A 227 -23.00 34.21 -1.75
N SER A 228 -24.03 33.44 -1.93
CA SER A 228 -25.35 33.93 -2.33
C SER A 228 -25.94 34.88 -1.29
N ALA A 229 -25.83 34.53 0.00
CA ALA A 229 -26.31 35.40 1.08
C ALA A 229 -25.55 36.73 1.15
N VAL A 230 -24.22 36.72 0.98
CA VAL A 230 -23.41 37.94 0.94
C VAL A 230 -23.77 38.78 -0.28
N ALA A 231 -23.91 38.18 -1.45
CA ALA A 231 -24.29 38.90 -2.68
C ALA A 231 -25.66 39.56 -2.56
N LEU A 232 -26.62 38.84 -2.00
CA LEU A 232 -27.98 39.40 -1.74
C LEU A 232 -27.93 40.55 -0.73
N ALA A 233 -27.12 40.43 0.30
CA ALA A 233 -26.96 41.49 1.32
C ALA A 233 -26.31 42.73 0.73
N VAL A 234 -25.30 42.61 -0.12
CA VAL A 234 -24.64 43.70 -0.83
C VAL A 234 -25.63 44.38 -1.78
N THR A 235 -26.39 43.64 -2.57
CA THR A 235 -27.40 44.17 -3.46
C THR A 235 -28.51 44.92 -2.69
N ALA A 236 -28.95 44.33 -1.56
CA ALA A 236 -29.95 44.98 -0.69
C ALA A 236 -29.41 46.26 -0.04
N ALA A 237 -28.11 46.37 0.20
CA ALA A 237 -27.49 47.57 0.73
C ALA A 237 -27.41 48.70 -0.31
N GLU A 238 -27.27 48.33 -1.60
CA GLU A 238 -27.22 49.31 -2.72
C GLU A 238 -28.61 49.78 -3.14
N ASP A 239 -29.61 48.88 -3.10
CA ASP A 239 -31.01 49.19 -3.48
C ASP A 239 -31.90 49.27 -2.26
N PRO A 240 -32.39 50.45 -1.86
CA PRO A 240 -33.30 50.61 -0.73
C PRO A 240 -34.65 49.88 -0.88
N GLN A 241 -35.06 49.52 -2.10
CA GLN A 241 -36.31 48.84 -2.39
C GLN A 241 -36.16 47.31 -2.46
N ALA A 242 -34.94 46.80 -2.49
CA ALA A 242 -34.71 45.37 -2.56
C ALA A 242 -35.09 44.67 -1.24
N ALA A 243 -35.75 43.52 -1.36
CA ALA A 243 -36.03 42.67 -0.22
C ALA A 243 -34.73 42.14 0.38
N LEU A 244 -34.62 42.20 1.71
CA LEU A 244 -33.44 41.63 2.40
C LEU A 244 -33.59 40.11 2.45
N PRO A 245 -32.45 39.38 2.31
CA PRO A 245 -32.48 37.94 2.44
C PRO A 245 -32.92 37.52 3.85
N PRO A 246 -33.69 36.42 3.98
CA PRO A 246 -34.30 36.02 5.25
C PRO A 246 -33.32 35.53 6.34
N VAL A 247 -32.07 35.41 6.04
CA VAL A 247 -30.97 35.01 6.95
C VAL A 247 -29.68 35.62 6.39
N PRO A 248 -28.79 36.16 7.14
CA PRO A 248 -28.33 35.99 8.53
C PRO A 248 -28.56 37.22 9.41
N VAL A 249 -28.16 37.15 10.71
CA VAL A 249 -28.31 38.21 11.71
C VAL A 249 -27.82 39.59 11.25
N TRP A 250 -26.74 39.66 10.48
CA TRP A 250 -26.22 40.92 9.92
C TRP A 250 -27.12 41.60 8.88
N ALA A 251 -28.18 40.93 8.41
CA ALA A 251 -29.19 41.58 7.59
C ALA A 251 -29.94 42.70 8.37
N ASP A 252 -30.08 42.57 9.67
CA ASP A 252 -30.68 43.62 10.52
C ASP A 252 -29.79 44.86 10.59
N GLU A 253 -28.45 44.71 10.62
CA GLU A 253 -27.51 45.84 10.56
C GLU A 253 -27.64 46.61 9.24
N LEU A 254 -27.87 45.94 8.12
CA LEU A 254 -28.13 46.58 6.84
C LEU A 254 -29.42 47.40 6.87
N ARG A 255 -30.47 46.92 7.52
CA ARG A 255 -31.73 47.62 7.68
C ARG A 255 -31.55 48.90 8.48
N VAL A 256 -30.82 48.83 9.60
CA VAL A 256 -30.52 49.96 10.44
C VAL A 256 -29.69 50.98 9.68
N ALA A 257 -28.65 50.53 8.94
CA ALA A 257 -27.82 51.40 8.13
C ALA A 257 -28.60 52.14 7.01
N ARG A 258 -29.71 51.53 6.50
CA ARG A 258 -30.59 52.11 5.52
C ARG A 258 -31.68 53.02 6.13
N GLY A 259 -31.68 53.23 7.43
CA GLY A 259 -32.61 54.09 8.13
C GLY A 259 -33.99 53.47 8.34
N VAL A 260 -34.14 52.15 8.23
CA VAL A 260 -35.41 51.42 8.54
C VAL A 260 -35.44 51.13 10.02
N PRO A 261 -36.47 51.53 10.78
CA PRO A 261 -36.57 51.19 12.18
C PRO A 261 -36.59 49.69 12.43
N ALA A 262 -35.79 49.20 13.35
CA ALA A 262 -35.60 47.79 13.64
C ALA A 262 -36.93 47.07 14.03
N GLU A 263 -37.86 47.76 14.65
CA GLU A 263 -39.17 47.23 15.04
C GLU A 263 -40.13 47.00 13.87
N ALA A 264 -40.12 47.86 12.84
CA ALA A 264 -40.94 47.68 11.65
C ALA A 264 -40.48 46.54 10.75
N ALA A 265 -39.16 46.25 10.78
CA ALA A 265 -38.57 45.15 10.04
C ALA A 265 -38.82 43.79 10.67
N ALA A 266 -38.86 43.71 12.00
CA ALA A 266 -39.12 42.48 12.73
C ALA A 266 -40.58 42.01 12.60
N ALA A 267 -41.55 42.94 12.40
CA ALA A 267 -42.98 42.65 12.24
C ALA A 267 -43.36 42.20 10.80
N ALA A 268 -42.58 42.62 9.77
CA ALA A 268 -42.94 42.38 8.37
C ALA A 268 -42.38 41.08 7.79
N GLU A 269 -41.41 40.43 8.42
CA GLU A 269 -40.65 39.35 7.81
C GLU A 269 -40.19 38.27 8.78
N ARG A 270 -41.09 37.73 9.59
CA ARG A 270 -40.84 36.37 10.04
C ARG A 270 -41.64 35.43 9.12
N PRO A 271 -41.12 34.99 7.97
CA PRO A 271 -41.53 33.71 7.48
C PRO A 271 -41.26 32.76 8.64
N ALA A 272 -42.25 31.97 9.03
CA ALA A 272 -42.04 30.87 9.96
C ALA A 272 -40.77 30.19 9.51
N ARG A 273 -39.71 30.20 10.40
CA ARG A 273 -38.55 29.36 10.18
C ARG A 273 -39.11 28.02 9.74
N PRO A 274 -38.71 27.49 8.60
CA PRO A 274 -38.96 26.08 8.39
C PRO A 274 -38.35 25.44 9.64
N SER A 275 -39.19 24.88 10.50
CA SER A 275 -38.74 24.12 11.64
C SER A 275 -37.73 23.18 11.07
N ARG A 276 -36.46 23.32 11.49
CA ARG A 276 -35.49 22.24 11.25
C ARG A 276 -36.30 20.97 11.55
N PRO A 277 -36.31 19.99 10.67
CA PRO A 277 -36.93 18.74 11.01
C PRO A 277 -36.37 18.39 12.38
N LYS A 278 -37.25 18.29 13.39
CA LYS A 278 -36.82 17.90 14.72
C LYS A 278 -36.11 16.60 14.50
N THR A 279 -34.77 16.64 14.47
CA THR A 279 -33.95 15.46 14.41
C THR A 279 -34.40 14.67 15.63
N ASP A 280 -34.96 13.50 15.38
CA ASP A 280 -35.50 12.65 16.44
C ASP A 280 -34.43 12.59 17.55
N PRO A 281 -34.75 12.92 18.82
CA PRO A 281 -33.73 12.90 19.90
C PRO A 281 -33.03 11.57 20.00
N GLU A 282 -33.67 10.49 19.54
CA GLU A 282 -33.08 9.16 19.47
C GLU A 282 -31.96 9.04 18.42
N VAL A 283 -32.09 9.73 17.29
CA VAL A 283 -31.06 9.76 16.24
C VAL A 283 -29.87 10.61 16.69
N VAL A 284 -30.11 11.73 17.35
CA VAL A 284 -29.04 12.57 17.93
C VAL A 284 -28.31 11.84 19.04
N ALA A 285 -29.02 11.11 19.91
CA ALA A 285 -28.42 10.30 20.96
C ALA A 285 -27.57 9.16 20.40
N LYS A 286 -28.04 8.47 19.34
CA LYS A 286 -27.25 7.43 18.64
C LYS A 286 -26.03 8.00 17.96
N ALA A 287 -26.13 9.13 17.29
CA ALA A 287 -24.99 9.80 16.67
C ALA A 287 -23.96 10.25 17.70
N ALA A 288 -24.38 10.82 18.82
CA ALA A 288 -23.51 11.19 19.93
C ALA A 288 -22.81 9.97 20.56
N GLN A 289 -23.53 8.85 20.70
CA GLN A 289 -23.00 7.60 21.22
C GLN A 289 -21.91 7.02 20.30
N VAL A 290 -22.16 6.98 18.99
CA VAL A 290 -21.19 6.50 17.99
C VAL A 290 -19.93 7.36 17.98
N VAL A 291 -20.08 8.67 18.06
CA VAL A 291 -18.93 9.59 18.14
C VAL A 291 -18.16 9.40 19.46
N GLY A 292 -18.88 9.23 20.58
CA GLY A 292 -18.27 8.97 21.89
C GLY A 292 -17.49 7.64 21.92
N GLU A 293 -18.03 6.57 21.33
CA GLU A 293 -17.38 5.28 21.23
C GLU A 293 -16.13 5.34 20.31
N ALA A 294 -16.21 6.06 19.20
CA ALA A 294 -15.10 6.26 18.29
C ALA A 294 -13.95 7.07 18.94
N LEU A 295 -14.27 8.11 19.70
CA LEU A 295 -13.30 8.90 20.46
C LEU A 295 -12.65 8.06 21.57
N ALA A 296 -13.44 7.29 22.34
CA ALA A 296 -12.94 6.42 23.38
C ALA A 296 -11.98 5.35 22.83
N LYS A 297 -12.28 4.79 21.66
CA LYS A 297 -11.43 3.83 20.97
C LYS A 297 -10.11 4.45 20.50
N LEU A 298 -10.15 5.68 19.97
CA LEU A 298 -8.96 6.44 19.59
C LEU A 298 -8.06 6.76 20.79
N GLU A 299 -8.65 7.16 21.91
CA GLU A 299 -7.90 7.42 23.14
C GLU A 299 -7.26 6.15 23.69
N GLN A 300 -7.93 5.00 23.60
CA GLN A 300 -7.39 3.72 24.01
C GLN A 300 -6.24 3.26 23.11
N GLU A 301 -6.37 3.40 21.79
CA GLU A 301 -5.31 3.09 20.82
C GLU A 301 -4.09 3.99 21.01
N THR A 302 -4.27 5.27 21.32
CA THR A 302 -3.17 6.21 21.62
C THR A 302 -2.50 5.88 22.95
N ALA A 303 -3.25 5.50 23.97
CA ALA A 303 -2.70 5.08 25.26
C ALA A 303 -1.91 3.77 25.16
N GLU A 304 -2.39 2.79 24.40
CA GLU A 304 -1.67 1.53 24.12
C GLU A 304 -0.43 1.77 23.26
N GLY A 305 -0.47 2.70 22.32
CA GLY A 305 0.68 3.13 21.50
C GLY A 305 1.79 3.78 22.35
N HIS A 306 1.43 4.60 23.34
CA HIS A 306 2.36 5.19 24.29
C HIS A 306 2.89 4.19 25.32
N GLY A 307 2.09 3.23 25.75
CA GLY A 307 2.50 2.16 26.67
C GLY A 307 3.57 1.24 26.06
N LYS A 308 3.51 0.96 24.75
CA LYS A 308 4.52 0.17 24.03
C LYS A 308 5.82 0.94 23.79
N ALA A 309 5.78 2.24 23.62
CA ALA A 309 6.97 3.07 23.44
C ALA A 309 7.77 3.25 24.74
N SER A 310 7.14 3.21 25.91
CA SER A 310 7.81 3.31 27.21
C SER A 310 8.35 2.00 27.75
N ALA A 311 7.91 0.85 27.25
CA ALA A 311 8.39 -0.47 27.66
C ALA A 311 9.62 -0.95 26.87
N GLY A 312 10.07 -0.20 25.84
CA GLY A 312 11.23 -0.48 25.00
C GLY A 312 12.47 0.38 25.27
N ALA A 313 12.50 1.11 26.36
CA ALA A 313 13.64 1.94 26.77
C ALA A 313 14.44 1.27 27.88
#